data_8b6894fb4a6b9d654a1a5d7ddcee964e
#
_entry.id   8b6894fb4a6b9d654a1a5d7ddcee964e
#
_cell.length_a   1.000
_cell.length_b   1.000
_cell.length_c   1.000
_cell.angle_alpha   90.00
_cell.angle_beta   90.00
_cell.angle_gamma   90.00
#
_symmetry.space_group_name_H-M   'P 1'
#
loop_
_entity.id
_entity.type
_entity.pdbx_description
1 polymer ?
#
loop_
_entity_poly.entity_id
_entity_poly.type
_entity_poly.pdbx_seq_one_letter_code
_entity_poly.pdbx_strand_id
1 'polypeptide(L)'
;MFSLDSVLDDLWPQARPAPWQKSLLKRLFYEDEFQQFAAAHRHLKGLDMVEQVLEHLDILCTVSARDLEQIPEHGPLVIIANHPTGTLDGLALMYAVSRVRRDVKVVTNRMLTHLEPLSSLFIPVDNMGGRTAKSSLVQMEQHLQNAGVLIFFPAGEVSRPTRKGIRDKKWHSGFIKLASKLRAPLLPVHIQ
;
A
#
# COMPACT_ATOMS: atom_id res chain seq x y z
N MET A 1 -13.42 11.44 -3.70
CA MET A 1 -12.59 12.48 -3.05
C MET A 1 -12.34 12.03 -1.62
N PHE A 2 -11.11 11.99 -1.14
CA PHE A 2 -10.81 11.59 0.24
C PHE A 2 -11.51 12.51 1.24
N SER A 3 -12.21 11.93 2.20
CA SER A 3 -12.84 12.66 3.30
C SER A 3 -12.60 11.89 4.59
N LEU A 4 -12.13 12.58 5.61
CA LEU A 4 -11.95 11.99 6.93
C LEU A 4 -13.29 11.48 7.50
N ASP A 5 -14.40 12.14 7.17
CA ASP A 5 -15.72 11.69 7.59
C ASP A 5 -16.03 10.29 7.03
N SER A 6 -15.73 10.01 5.75
CA SER A 6 -15.97 8.68 5.16
C SER A 6 -15.09 7.60 5.80
N VAL A 7 -13.87 7.95 6.17
CA VAL A 7 -12.95 7.03 6.86
C VAL A 7 -13.42 6.74 8.29
N LEU A 8 -13.91 7.76 9.00
CA LEU A 8 -14.45 7.61 10.35
C LEU A 8 -15.71 6.76 10.36
N ASP A 9 -16.61 6.96 9.39
CA ASP A 9 -17.85 6.19 9.26
C ASP A 9 -17.56 4.70 8.97
N ASP A 10 -16.53 4.39 8.20
CA ASP A 10 -16.10 3.00 7.93
C ASP A 10 -15.41 2.34 9.14
N LEU A 11 -14.56 3.08 9.86
CA LEU A 11 -13.81 2.55 11.00
C LEU A 11 -14.63 2.39 12.27
N TRP A 12 -15.50 3.38 12.52
CA TRP A 12 -16.32 3.46 13.71
C TRP A 12 -17.77 3.84 13.39
N PRO A 13 -18.53 2.96 12.75
CA PRO A 13 -19.89 3.28 12.31
C PRO A 13 -20.83 3.66 13.46
N GLN A 14 -20.46 3.30 14.70
CA GLN A 14 -21.21 3.66 15.90
C GLN A 14 -20.65 4.89 16.62
N ALA A 15 -19.45 5.34 16.28
CA ALA A 15 -18.86 6.54 16.87
C ALA A 15 -19.44 7.77 16.21
N ARG A 16 -20.03 8.66 17.01
CA ARG A 16 -20.52 9.97 16.56
C ARG A 16 -19.68 11.07 17.20
N PRO A 17 -18.44 11.32 16.68
CA PRO A 17 -17.62 12.37 17.24
C PRO A 17 -18.34 13.72 17.14
N ALA A 18 -18.24 14.54 18.19
CA ALA A 18 -18.79 15.87 18.20
C ALA A 18 -18.15 16.75 17.10
N PRO A 19 -18.85 17.79 16.60
CA PRO A 19 -18.33 18.64 15.52
C PRO A 19 -16.93 19.20 15.79
N TRP A 20 -16.64 19.59 17.02
CA TRP A 20 -15.31 20.09 17.39
C TRP A 20 -14.23 19.01 17.35
N GLN A 21 -14.56 17.76 17.69
CA GLN A 21 -13.63 16.62 17.57
C GLN A 21 -13.31 16.32 16.12
N LYS A 22 -14.33 16.34 15.24
CA LYS A 22 -14.15 16.20 13.79
C LYS A 22 -13.23 17.28 13.24
N SER A 23 -13.48 18.55 13.61
CA SER A 23 -12.67 19.69 13.19
C SER A 23 -11.21 19.54 13.66
N LEU A 24 -10.99 19.10 14.89
CA LEU A 24 -9.66 18.85 15.43
C LEU A 24 -8.95 17.71 14.67
N LEU A 25 -9.65 16.60 14.40
CA LEU A 25 -9.11 15.49 13.62
C LEU A 25 -8.77 15.91 12.19
N LYS A 26 -9.66 16.67 11.51
CA LYS A 26 -9.38 17.20 10.16
C LYS A 26 -8.10 18.02 10.11
N ARG A 27 -7.93 18.89 11.11
CA ARG A 27 -6.71 19.70 11.23
C ARG A 27 -5.46 18.86 11.55
N LEU A 28 -5.60 17.86 12.44
CA LEU A 28 -4.48 16.97 12.83
C LEU A 28 -4.02 16.10 11.66
N PHE A 29 -4.94 15.68 10.78
CA PHE A 29 -4.66 14.87 9.59
C PHE A 29 -4.43 15.70 8.33
N TYR A 30 -4.32 17.04 8.44
CA TYR A 30 -4.04 17.92 7.32
C TYR A 30 -5.01 17.72 6.14
N GLU A 31 -6.31 17.50 6.45
CA GLU A 31 -7.31 17.18 5.42
C GLU A 31 -7.39 18.25 4.34
N ASP A 32 -7.35 19.53 4.72
CA ASP A 32 -7.46 20.65 3.77
C ASP A 32 -6.26 20.69 2.80
N GLU A 33 -5.04 20.49 3.31
CA GLU A 33 -3.83 20.44 2.47
C GLU A 33 -3.86 19.23 1.53
N PHE A 34 -4.29 18.07 2.05
CA PHE A 34 -4.47 16.89 1.21
C PHE A 34 -5.53 17.10 0.11
N GLN A 35 -6.64 17.77 0.43
CA GLN A 35 -7.68 18.09 -0.55
C GLN A 35 -7.20 19.10 -1.59
N GLN A 36 -6.45 20.13 -1.20
CA GLN A 36 -5.83 21.10 -2.12
C GLN A 36 -4.83 20.40 -3.05
N PHE A 37 -3.95 19.55 -2.50
CA PHE A 37 -3.02 18.74 -3.29
C PHE A 37 -3.76 17.87 -4.30
N ALA A 38 -4.77 17.10 -3.85
CA ALA A 38 -5.57 16.24 -4.73
C ALA A 38 -6.34 17.04 -5.79
N ALA A 39 -6.78 18.25 -5.47
CA ALA A 39 -7.45 19.15 -6.41
C ALA A 39 -6.51 19.69 -7.50
N ALA A 40 -5.28 20.04 -7.11
CA ALA A 40 -4.25 20.51 -8.05
C ALA A 40 -3.79 19.38 -9.01
N HIS A 41 -3.82 18.14 -8.55
CA HIS A 41 -3.31 16.98 -9.31
C HIS A 41 -4.41 16.01 -9.78
N ARG A 42 -5.64 16.51 -10.04
CA ARG A 42 -6.81 15.69 -10.45
C ARG A 42 -6.58 14.86 -11.71
N HIS A 43 -5.66 15.28 -12.57
CA HIS A 43 -5.32 14.60 -13.81
C HIS A 43 -4.39 13.40 -13.60
N LEU A 44 -3.74 13.29 -12.44
CA LEU A 44 -2.82 12.19 -12.12
C LEU A 44 -3.56 11.03 -11.45
N LYS A 45 -3.20 9.81 -11.83
CA LYS A 45 -3.72 8.57 -11.25
C LYS A 45 -2.64 7.48 -11.22
N GLY A 46 -2.84 6.51 -10.34
CA GLY A 46 -1.93 5.36 -10.26
C GLY A 46 -0.51 5.78 -9.91
N LEU A 47 0.45 5.24 -10.63
CA LEU A 47 1.88 5.47 -10.36
C LEU A 47 2.34 6.92 -10.55
N ASP A 48 1.72 7.68 -11.46
CA ASP A 48 2.06 9.09 -11.65
C ASP A 48 1.62 9.92 -10.43
N MET A 49 0.50 9.55 -9.79
CA MET A 49 0.10 10.13 -8.52
C MET A 49 1.03 9.71 -7.37
N VAL A 50 1.52 8.46 -7.36
CA VAL A 50 2.51 8.00 -6.35
C VAL A 50 3.77 8.86 -6.40
N GLU A 51 4.32 9.08 -7.60
CA GLU A 51 5.49 9.92 -7.81
C GLU A 51 5.27 11.34 -7.29
N GLN A 52 4.14 11.95 -7.65
CA GLN A 52 3.79 13.30 -7.22
C GLN A 52 3.59 13.42 -5.69
N VAL A 53 3.03 12.39 -5.05
CA VAL A 53 2.90 12.35 -3.58
C VAL A 53 4.27 12.30 -2.91
N LEU A 54 5.18 11.45 -3.39
CA LEU A 54 6.52 11.33 -2.83
C LEU A 54 7.31 12.64 -3.00
N GLU A 55 7.21 13.28 -4.16
CA GLU A 55 7.81 14.59 -4.44
C GLU A 55 7.25 15.68 -3.52
N HIS A 56 5.93 15.75 -3.37
CA HIS A 56 5.26 16.71 -2.48
C HIS A 56 5.68 16.57 -1.01
N LEU A 57 5.92 15.34 -0.57
CA LEU A 57 6.37 15.03 0.79
C LEU A 57 7.89 15.12 0.97
N ASP A 58 8.64 15.52 -0.08
CA ASP A 58 10.10 15.57 -0.11
C ASP A 58 10.75 14.23 0.29
N ILE A 59 10.15 13.11 -0.18
CA ILE A 59 10.62 11.77 0.13
C ILE A 59 11.50 11.25 -0.99
N LEU A 60 12.78 11.07 -0.68
CA LEU A 60 13.74 10.49 -1.60
C LEU A 60 13.81 8.96 -1.44
N CYS A 61 13.37 8.23 -2.48
CA CYS A 61 13.52 6.78 -2.54
C CYS A 61 14.83 6.39 -3.20
N THR A 62 15.75 5.84 -2.42
CA THR A 62 17.05 5.40 -2.93
C THR A 62 17.05 3.87 -3.08
N VAL A 63 17.30 3.39 -4.30
CA VAL A 63 17.44 1.96 -4.63
C VAL A 63 18.66 1.79 -5.49
N SER A 64 19.52 0.81 -5.20
CA SER A 64 20.69 0.55 -6.00
C SER A 64 20.33 -0.02 -7.38
N ALA A 65 21.13 0.24 -8.40
CA ALA A 65 20.94 -0.33 -9.74
C ALA A 65 20.90 -1.87 -9.68
N ARG A 66 21.79 -2.46 -8.88
CA ARG A 66 21.85 -3.90 -8.66
C ARG A 66 20.54 -4.49 -8.09
N ASP A 67 19.87 -3.75 -7.18
CA ASP A 67 18.60 -4.21 -6.60
C ASP A 67 17.46 -4.08 -7.61
N LEU A 68 17.47 -3.04 -8.45
CA LEU A 68 16.51 -2.91 -9.54
C LEU A 68 16.65 -4.02 -10.58
N GLU A 69 17.85 -4.47 -10.87
CA GLU A 69 18.14 -5.60 -11.78
C GLU A 69 17.56 -6.94 -11.28
N GLN A 70 17.23 -7.05 -9.97
CA GLN A 70 16.56 -8.23 -9.43
C GLN A 70 15.06 -8.28 -9.78
N ILE A 71 14.49 -7.17 -10.25
CA ILE A 71 13.08 -7.12 -10.65
C ILE A 71 12.98 -7.60 -12.11
N PRO A 72 12.35 -8.76 -12.39
CA PRO A 72 12.20 -9.23 -13.75
C PRO A 72 11.28 -8.30 -14.54
N GLU A 73 11.65 -7.94 -15.74
CA GLU A 73 10.87 -7.07 -16.63
C GLU A 73 9.50 -7.66 -17.00
N HIS A 74 9.39 -8.99 -17.00
CA HIS A 74 8.19 -9.71 -17.42
C HIS A 74 7.87 -10.89 -16.49
N GLY A 75 6.62 -11.34 -16.55
CA GLY A 75 6.15 -12.48 -15.77
C GLY A 75 5.60 -12.09 -14.38
N PRO A 76 4.92 -13.03 -13.72
CA PRO A 76 4.37 -12.80 -12.40
C PRO A 76 5.49 -12.63 -11.37
N LEU A 77 5.31 -11.71 -10.43
CA LEU A 77 6.25 -11.49 -9.34
C LEU A 77 5.51 -11.20 -8.04
N VAL A 78 5.95 -11.78 -6.94
CA VAL A 78 5.49 -11.44 -5.60
C VAL A 78 6.65 -10.81 -4.83
N ILE A 79 6.51 -9.54 -4.47
CA ILE A 79 7.45 -8.81 -3.62
C ILE A 79 6.94 -8.85 -2.18
N ILE A 80 7.83 -9.14 -1.24
CA ILE A 80 7.53 -9.15 0.19
C ILE A 80 8.50 -8.21 0.90
N ALA A 81 7.97 -7.35 1.79
CA ALA A 81 8.78 -6.37 2.50
C ALA A 81 8.37 -6.24 3.97
N ASN A 82 9.30 -5.77 4.81
CA ASN A 82 8.99 -5.22 6.13
C ASN A 82 8.22 -3.89 6.01
N HIS A 83 7.61 -3.42 7.10
CA HIS A 83 6.67 -2.29 7.06
C HIS A 83 6.98 -1.23 8.13
N PRO A 84 8.16 -0.58 8.09
CA PRO A 84 8.61 0.30 9.16
C PRO A 84 7.83 1.61 9.29
N THR A 85 7.39 2.22 8.18
CA THR A 85 6.78 3.57 8.17
C THR A 85 5.32 3.60 7.74
N GLY A 86 4.74 2.45 7.39
CA GLY A 86 3.33 2.35 7.00
C GLY A 86 3.08 2.71 5.53
N THR A 87 2.11 3.57 5.26
CA THR A 87 1.67 3.87 3.89
C THR A 87 2.83 4.31 2.98
N LEU A 88 3.82 5.01 3.53
CA LEU A 88 4.99 5.47 2.77
C LEU A 88 5.82 4.32 2.20
N ASP A 89 5.93 3.20 2.92
CA ASP A 89 6.66 2.02 2.42
C ASP A 89 6.01 1.49 1.13
N GLY A 90 4.67 1.45 1.12
CA GLY A 90 3.91 1.02 -0.06
C GLY A 90 4.13 1.95 -1.25
N LEU A 91 4.09 3.25 -1.04
CA LEU A 91 4.31 4.26 -2.09
C LEU A 91 5.76 4.18 -2.61
N ALA A 92 6.74 4.16 -1.72
CA ALA A 92 8.16 4.10 -2.07
C ALA A 92 8.49 2.82 -2.86
N LEU A 93 7.94 1.66 -2.43
CA LEU A 93 8.19 0.40 -3.10
C LEU A 93 7.49 0.32 -4.47
N MET A 94 6.25 0.82 -4.58
CA MET A 94 5.59 0.96 -5.88
C MET A 94 6.37 1.86 -6.84
N TYR A 95 6.88 3.00 -6.35
CA TYR A 95 7.71 3.90 -7.13
C TYR A 95 9.01 3.22 -7.58
N ALA A 96 9.72 2.52 -6.68
CA ALA A 96 10.93 1.79 -7.02
C ALA A 96 10.67 0.74 -8.11
N VAL A 97 9.61 -0.06 -7.98
CA VAL A 97 9.20 -1.07 -8.97
C VAL A 97 8.81 -0.42 -10.30
N SER A 98 8.16 0.75 -10.27
CA SER A 98 7.70 1.47 -11.46
C SER A 98 8.84 1.90 -12.41
N ARG A 99 10.06 1.98 -11.89
CA ARG A 99 11.27 2.27 -12.69
C ARG A 99 11.65 1.13 -13.64
N VAL A 100 11.15 -0.08 -13.37
CA VAL A 100 11.37 -1.27 -14.21
C VAL A 100 10.10 -1.65 -14.94
N ARG A 101 8.94 -1.69 -14.23
CA ARG A 101 7.65 -2.09 -14.82
C ARG A 101 6.47 -1.45 -14.07
N ARG A 102 5.40 -1.18 -14.81
CA ARG A 102 4.28 -0.37 -14.30
C ARG A 102 3.03 -1.18 -13.87
N ASP A 103 3.05 -2.49 -14.04
CA ASP A 103 1.95 -3.41 -13.71
C ASP A 103 1.99 -3.89 -12.25
N VAL A 104 2.29 -2.98 -11.34
CA VAL A 104 2.41 -3.24 -9.90
C VAL A 104 1.09 -2.96 -9.18
N LYS A 105 0.76 -3.85 -8.23
CA LYS A 105 -0.30 -3.62 -7.23
C LYS A 105 0.19 -3.96 -5.84
N VAL A 106 -0.38 -3.31 -4.84
CA VAL A 106 -0.08 -3.59 -3.43
C VAL A 106 -1.32 -4.13 -2.72
N VAL A 107 -1.11 -5.17 -1.92
CA VAL A 107 -2.14 -5.72 -1.04
C VAL A 107 -2.19 -4.87 0.22
N THR A 108 -3.32 -4.24 0.48
CA THR A 108 -3.47 -3.25 1.55
C THR A 108 -4.77 -3.40 2.31
N ASN A 109 -4.93 -2.68 3.41
CA ASN A 109 -6.20 -2.63 4.10
C ASN A 109 -7.26 -1.85 3.28
N ARG A 110 -8.52 -2.12 3.57
CA ARG A 110 -9.64 -1.53 2.86
C ARG A 110 -9.69 0.01 2.94
N MET A 111 -9.17 0.60 4.01
CA MET A 111 -9.19 2.06 4.19
C MET A 111 -8.48 2.81 3.08
N LEU A 112 -7.35 2.29 2.58
CA LEU A 112 -6.59 2.97 1.55
C LEU A 112 -7.31 3.02 0.19
N THR A 113 -8.37 2.22 -0.02
CA THR A 113 -9.17 2.30 -1.24
C THR A 113 -9.99 3.59 -1.36
N HIS A 114 -10.17 4.35 -0.26
CA HIS A 114 -10.76 5.70 -0.28
C HIS A 114 -9.84 6.72 -0.95
N LEU A 115 -8.56 6.41 -1.15
CA LEU A 115 -7.63 7.22 -1.93
C LEU A 115 -7.88 6.99 -3.42
N GLU A 116 -8.97 7.54 -3.95
CA GLU A 116 -9.46 7.32 -5.31
C GLU A 116 -8.37 7.40 -6.40
N PRO A 117 -7.45 8.39 -6.41
CA PRO A 117 -6.40 8.46 -7.44
C PRO A 117 -5.44 7.28 -7.45
N LEU A 118 -5.31 6.57 -6.32
CA LEU A 118 -4.41 5.42 -6.14
C LEU A 118 -5.16 4.08 -6.15
N SER A 119 -6.49 4.08 -6.18
CA SER A 119 -7.33 2.90 -5.99
C SER A 119 -7.03 1.76 -6.97
N SER A 120 -6.61 2.09 -8.19
CA SER A 120 -6.24 1.10 -9.22
C SER A 120 -5.00 0.27 -8.86
N LEU A 121 -4.16 0.78 -7.95
CA LEU A 121 -2.95 0.11 -7.46
C LEU A 121 -3.21 -0.81 -6.26
N PHE A 122 -4.40 -0.76 -5.67
CA PHE A 122 -4.71 -1.44 -4.43
C PHE A 122 -5.54 -2.71 -4.63
N ILE A 123 -5.17 -3.78 -3.93
CA ILE A 123 -6.03 -4.94 -3.73
C ILE A 123 -6.37 -4.98 -2.24
N PRO A 124 -7.61 -4.63 -1.86
CA PRO A 124 -8.00 -4.54 -0.47
C PRO A 124 -8.11 -5.91 0.19
N VAL A 125 -7.60 -6.01 1.42
CA VAL A 125 -7.82 -7.14 2.30
C VAL A 125 -8.39 -6.68 3.62
N ASP A 126 -9.21 -7.52 4.23
CA ASP A 126 -9.77 -7.24 5.55
C ASP A 126 -8.86 -7.87 6.62
N ASN A 127 -8.03 -7.02 7.23
CA ASN A 127 -7.08 -7.48 8.26
C ASN A 127 -7.77 -7.73 9.62
N MET A 128 -9.02 -7.28 9.81
CA MET A 128 -9.73 -7.39 11.09
C MET A 128 -10.46 -8.72 11.27
N GLY A 129 -10.74 -9.46 10.19
CA GLY A 129 -11.53 -10.70 10.22
C GLY A 129 -10.73 -12.01 10.13
N GLY A 130 -9.42 -11.99 10.05
CA GLY A 130 -8.55 -13.18 10.02
C GLY A 130 -8.60 -14.02 8.74
N ARG A 131 -9.49 -13.75 7.81
CA ARG A 131 -9.58 -14.40 6.49
C ARG A 131 -9.66 -13.38 5.38
N THR A 132 -8.73 -13.49 4.43
CA THR A 132 -8.80 -12.70 3.19
C THR A 132 -10.09 -13.02 2.44
N ALA A 133 -10.85 -12.00 2.06
CA ALA A 133 -12.07 -12.18 1.29
C ALA A 133 -11.79 -12.94 -0.02
N LYS A 134 -12.70 -13.82 -0.41
CA LYS A 134 -12.56 -14.61 -1.64
C LYS A 134 -12.36 -13.73 -2.88
N SER A 135 -13.04 -12.59 -2.94
CA SER A 135 -12.90 -11.60 -4.02
C SER A 135 -11.49 -11.03 -4.12
N SER A 136 -10.85 -10.71 -2.99
CA SER A 136 -9.47 -10.21 -2.97
C SER A 136 -8.48 -11.27 -3.43
N LEU A 137 -8.68 -12.54 -3.03
CA LEU A 137 -7.85 -13.65 -3.52
C LEU A 137 -7.98 -13.82 -5.03
N VAL A 138 -9.20 -13.74 -5.57
CA VAL A 138 -9.43 -13.82 -7.02
C VAL A 138 -8.71 -12.68 -7.75
N GLN A 139 -8.78 -11.46 -7.23
CA GLN A 139 -8.08 -10.30 -7.83
C GLN A 139 -6.55 -10.49 -7.82
N MET A 140 -5.97 -11.00 -6.72
CA MET A 140 -4.54 -11.30 -6.63
C MET A 140 -4.14 -12.39 -7.64
N GLU A 141 -4.93 -13.48 -7.72
CA GLU A 141 -4.68 -14.56 -8.67
C GLU A 141 -4.75 -14.08 -10.11
N GLN A 142 -5.79 -13.33 -10.48
CA GLN A 142 -5.93 -12.75 -11.82
C GLN A 142 -4.78 -11.81 -12.17
N HIS A 143 -4.35 -10.97 -11.23
CA HIS A 143 -3.25 -10.04 -11.46
C HIS A 143 -1.93 -10.77 -11.75
N LEU A 144 -1.61 -11.81 -10.96
CA LEU A 144 -0.43 -12.64 -11.19
C LEU A 144 -0.54 -13.50 -12.46
N GLN A 145 -1.75 -14.02 -12.79
CA GLN A 145 -1.98 -14.75 -14.05
C GLN A 145 -1.76 -13.86 -15.28
N ASN A 146 -2.03 -12.56 -15.14
CA ASN A 146 -1.72 -11.54 -16.15
C ASN A 146 -0.27 -11.05 -16.08
N ALA A 147 0.61 -11.83 -15.49
CA ALA A 147 2.04 -11.54 -15.34
C ALA A 147 2.38 -10.30 -14.51
N GLY A 148 1.46 -9.80 -13.68
CA GLY A 148 1.63 -8.59 -12.86
C GLY A 148 2.51 -8.79 -11.63
N VAL A 149 2.89 -7.67 -11.00
CA VAL A 149 3.64 -7.63 -9.74
C VAL A 149 2.70 -7.39 -8.57
N LEU A 150 2.79 -8.22 -7.53
CA LEU A 150 2.10 -8.02 -6.26
C LEU A 150 3.08 -7.73 -5.13
N ILE A 151 2.84 -6.64 -4.42
CA ILE A 151 3.57 -6.28 -3.20
C ILE A 151 2.75 -6.71 -1.98
N PHE A 152 3.42 -7.36 -1.04
CA PHE A 152 2.89 -7.73 0.27
C PHE A 152 3.73 -7.17 1.41
N PHE A 153 3.04 -6.75 2.47
CA PHE A 153 3.62 -6.51 3.79
C PHE A 153 3.09 -7.61 4.72
N PRO A 154 3.81 -8.74 4.84
CA PRO A 154 3.24 -9.96 5.43
C PRO A 154 2.95 -9.87 6.93
N ALA A 155 3.50 -8.87 7.61
CA ALA A 155 3.18 -8.58 9.02
C ALA A 155 1.72 -8.15 9.21
N GLY A 156 1.06 -7.62 8.15
CA GLY A 156 -0.32 -7.16 8.17
C GLY A 156 -0.55 -5.85 8.95
N GLU A 157 0.50 -5.30 9.52
CA GLU A 157 0.50 -4.02 10.24
C GLU A 157 1.89 -3.38 10.18
N VAL A 158 1.97 -2.11 10.55
CA VAL A 158 3.23 -1.35 10.65
C VAL A 158 4.11 -1.95 11.73
N SER A 159 5.43 -1.98 11.49
CA SER A 159 6.43 -2.43 12.44
C SER A 159 6.34 -1.65 13.75
N ARG A 160 6.68 -2.29 14.85
CA ARG A 160 6.57 -1.67 16.18
C ARG A 160 7.93 -1.51 16.83
N PRO A 161 8.11 -0.45 17.64
CA PRO A 161 9.30 -0.30 18.45
C PRO A 161 9.38 -1.43 19.49
N THR A 162 10.53 -2.07 19.57
CA THR A 162 10.86 -3.12 20.55
C THR A 162 12.18 -2.79 21.23
N ARG A 163 12.55 -3.54 22.28
CA ARG A 163 13.88 -3.40 22.92
C ARG A 163 15.04 -3.71 21.95
N LYS A 164 14.76 -4.35 20.82
CA LYS A 164 15.76 -4.73 19.80
C LYS A 164 15.64 -3.89 18.51
N GLY A 165 15.02 -2.71 18.58
CA GLY A 165 14.74 -1.83 17.44
C GLY A 165 13.32 -1.99 16.88
N ILE A 166 13.06 -1.34 15.76
CA ILE A 166 11.77 -1.43 15.03
C ILE A 166 11.68 -2.79 14.35
N ARG A 167 10.60 -3.53 14.59
CA ARG A 167 10.42 -4.88 14.06
C ARG A 167 8.98 -5.16 13.67
N ASP A 168 8.85 -5.94 12.62
CA ASP A 168 7.58 -6.53 12.23
C ASP A 168 7.11 -7.57 13.25
N LYS A 169 5.81 -7.74 13.33
CA LYS A 169 5.22 -8.95 13.93
C LYS A 169 5.52 -10.17 13.06
N LYS A 170 5.10 -11.33 13.57
CA LYS A 170 5.20 -12.60 12.82
C LYS A 170 4.49 -12.47 11.47
N TRP A 171 5.20 -12.79 10.41
CA TRP A 171 4.69 -12.77 9.06
C TRP A 171 3.67 -13.89 8.80
N HIS A 172 2.59 -13.54 8.14
CA HIS A 172 1.59 -14.50 7.66
C HIS A 172 2.07 -15.15 6.38
N SER A 173 1.91 -16.48 6.27
CA SER A 173 2.42 -17.27 5.13
C SER A 173 1.50 -17.30 3.89
N GLY A 174 0.43 -16.51 3.87
CA GLY A 174 -0.54 -16.52 2.75
C GLY A 174 0.08 -16.25 1.38
N PHE A 175 1.04 -15.33 1.32
CA PHE A 175 1.77 -15.00 0.10
C PHE A 175 2.55 -16.20 -0.47
N ILE A 176 3.09 -17.10 0.37
CA ILE A 176 3.82 -18.29 -0.08
C ILE A 176 2.88 -19.23 -0.83
N LYS A 177 1.67 -19.44 -0.30
CA LYS A 177 0.67 -20.31 -0.93
C LYS A 177 0.25 -19.77 -2.30
N LEU A 178 0.05 -18.43 -2.38
CA LEU A 178 -0.32 -17.77 -3.62
C LEU A 178 0.80 -17.86 -4.66
N ALA A 179 2.03 -17.51 -4.27
CA ALA A 179 3.20 -17.57 -5.13
C ALA A 179 3.46 -18.99 -5.66
N SER A 180 3.40 -20.00 -4.78
CA SER A 180 3.56 -21.41 -5.17
C SER A 180 2.47 -21.88 -6.13
N LYS A 181 1.21 -21.52 -5.88
CA LYS A 181 0.06 -21.89 -6.73
C LYS A 181 0.24 -21.36 -8.16
N LEU A 182 0.76 -20.17 -8.30
CA LEU A 182 0.89 -19.47 -9.60
C LEU A 182 2.32 -19.52 -10.17
N ARG A 183 3.24 -20.22 -9.50
CA ARG A 183 4.66 -20.32 -9.87
C ARG A 183 5.30 -18.95 -10.02
N ALA A 184 4.87 -17.97 -9.22
CA ALA A 184 5.42 -16.63 -9.19
C ALA A 184 6.68 -16.60 -8.31
N PRO A 185 7.80 -16.07 -8.79
CA PRO A 185 8.99 -15.84 -7.97
C PRO A 185 8.68 -14.96 -6.76
N LEU A 186 9.41 -15.16 -5.67
CA LEU A 186 9.36 -14.32 -4.47
C LEU A 186 10.63 -13.44 -4.44
N LEU A 187 10.45 -12.13 -4.36
CA LEU A 187 11.52 -11.16 -4.18
C LEU A 187 11.39 -10.51 -2.79
N PRO A 188 12.27 -10.86 -1.84
CA PRO A 188 12.30 -10.19 -0.54
C PRO A 188 12.98 -8.82 -0.66
N VAL A 189 12.37 -7.81 -0.06
CA VAL A 189 12.90 -6.44 0.02
C VAL A 189 12.97 -6.01 1.47
N HIS A 190 14.05 -5.32 1.83
CA HIS A 190 14.21 -4.71 3.14
C HIS A 190 14.16 -3.19 3.04
N ILE A 191 13.19 -2.57 3.71
CA ILE A 191 13.00 -1.12 3.79
C ILE A 191 13.67 -0.64 5.09
N GLN A 192 14.50 0.40 4.96
CA GLN A 192 15.23 1.03 6.07
C GLN A 192 14.78 2.47 6.26
#